data_12bdbff2af141a18e94f88e19f74d6da
#
_entry.id   12bdbff2af141a18e94f88e19f74d6da
#
_cell.length_a   1.000
_cell.length_b   1.000
_cell.length_c   1.000
_cell.angle_alpha   90.00
_cell.angle_beta   90.00
_cell.angle_gamma   90.00
#
_symmetry.space_group_name_H-M   'P 1'
#
loop_
_entity.id
_entity.type
_entity.pdbx_description
1 polymer ?
#
loop_
_entity_poly.entity_id
_entity_poly.type
_entity_poly.pdbx_seq_one_letter_code
_entity_poly.pdbx_strand_id
1 'polypeptide(L)'
;FYEKPVKMVEFNTVEGEIGVLPGHIPMTVIIKPGVLTITEEDNSREAALHAGFAEILQNQVTILAEIIEWPEEINATRAQEAKERAEERLRTKDVGTDVSRAEIALKRALTRINVLK
;
A
#
# COMPACT_ATOMS: atom_id res chain seq x y z
N PHE A 1 -6.17 -12.72 -4.97
CA PHE A 1 -4.91 -12.07 -5.30
C PHE A 1 -3.70 -12.89 -4.83
N TYR A 2 -3.66 -13.26 -3.58
CA TYR A 2 -2.57 -14.02 -3.01
C TYR A 2 -3.07 -14.85 -1.82
N GLU A 3 -2.81 -16.14 -1.84
CA GLU A 3 -3.25 -17.04 -0.78
C GLU A 3 -2.23 -18.15 -0.62
N LYS A 4 -1.25 -17.94 0.27
CA LYS A 4 -0.16 -18.90 0.53
C LYS A 4 0.33 -18.76 1.97
N PRO A 5 0.98 -19.79 2.52
CA PRO A 5 1.67 -19.69 3.80
C PRO A 5 2.81 -18.67 3.69
N VAL A 6 2.94 -17.82 4.72
CA VAL A 6 4.00 -16.82 4.76
C VAL A 6 4.61 -16.75 6.15
N LYS A 7 5.83 -16.22 6.26
CA LYS A 7 6.51 -16.02 7.55
C LYS A 7 6.13 -14.70 8.19
N MET A 8 5.97 -13.65 7.39
CA MET A 8 5.66 -12.31 7.88
C MET A 8 4.97 -11.50 6.81
N VAL A 9 4.12 -10.58 7.23
CA VAL A 9 3.46 -9.59 6.35
C VAL A 9 3.70 -8.22 6.95
N GLU A 10 4.19 -7.28 6.15
CA GLU A 10 4.45 -5.91 6.57
C GLU A 10 3.68 -4.93 5.69
N PHE A 11 3.01 -3.96 6.32
CA PHE A 11 2.26 -2.94 5.59
C PHE A 11 2.02 -1.71 6.46
N ASN A 12 1.59 -0.61 5.84
CA ASN A 12 1.33 0.64 6.54
C ASN A 12 -0.11 0.72 7.04
N THR A 13 -0.29 1.19 8.27
CA THR A 13 -1.60 1.44 8.86
C THR A 13 -1.73 2.92 9.23
N VAL A 14 -2.92 3.33 9.66
CA VAL A 14 -3.15 4.69 10.15
C VAL A 14 -2.30 5.00 11.38
N GLU A 15 -1.80 3.99 12.08
CA GLU A 15 -0.95 4.14 13.27
C GLU A 15 0.53 3.96 12.97
N GLY A 16 0.89 3.68 11.71
CA GLY A 16 2.27 3.47 11.29
C GLY A 16 2.46 2.12 10.62
N GLU A 17 3.72 1.78 10.35
CA GLU A 17 4.07 0.51 9.74
C GLU A 17 3.94 -0.62 10.75
N ILE A 18 3.39 -1.76 10.30
CA ILE A 18 3.21 -2.94 11.14
C ILE A 18 3.77 -4.18 10.44
N GLY A 19 4.44 -5.03 11.21
CA GLY A 19 4.86 -6.36 10.78
C GLY A 19 4.08 -7.42 11.53
N VAL A 20 3.52 -8.39 10.82
CA VAL A 20 2.70 -9.44 11.41
C VAL A 20 3.38 -10.78 11.29
N LEU A 21 3.70 -11.38 12.43
CA LEU A 21 4.27 -12.72 12.56
C LEU A 21 3.19 -13.72 12.99
N PRO A 22 3.41 -15.03 12.75
CA PRO A 22 2.48 -16.05 13.25
C PRO A 22 2.29 -15.92 14.78
N GLY A 23 1.07 -16.14 15.23
CA GLY A 23 0.75 -16.06 16.66
C GLY A 23 0.43 -14.65 17.16
N HIS A 24 0.34 -13.68 16.26
CA HIS A 24 -0.03 -12.30 16.61
C HIS A 24 -1.41 -12.23 17.27
N ILE A 25 -1.56 -11.29 18.21
CA ILE A 25 -2.85 -11.05 18.85
C ILE A 25 -3.88 -10.63 17.80
N PRO A 26 -5.08 -11.21 17.79
CA PRO A 26 -6.10 -10.83 16.82
C PRO A 26 -6.44 -9.34 16.89
N MET A 27 -6.51 -8.68 15.74
CA MET A 27 -6.86 -7.26 15.64
C MET A 27 -7.32 -6.91 14.24
N THR A 28 -8.01 -5.79 14.12
CA THR A 28 -8.38 -5.19 12.84
C THR A 28 -7.72 -3.83 12.73
N VAL A 29 -7.08 -3.55 11.60
CA VAL A 29 -6.37 -2.28 11.39
C VAL A 29 -6.78 -1.65 10.07
N ILE A 30 -6.73 -0.32 10.02
CA ILE A 30 -7.00 0.45 8.81
C ILE A 30 -5.70 0.64 8.05
N ILE A 31 -5.72 0.32 6.75
CA ILE A 31 -4.54 0.35 5.89
C ILE A 31 -4.38 1.72 5.23
N LYS A 32 -3.15 2.22 5.21
CA LYS A 32 -2.77 3.39 4.41
C LYS A 32 -2.02 2.94 3.16
N PRO A 33 -2.04 3.74 2.08
CA PRO A 33 -1.24 3.41 0.90
C PRO A 33 0.23 3.24 1.25
N GLY A 34 0.82 2.16 0.77
CA GLY A 34 2.22 1.85 1.02
C GLY A 34 2.60 0.52 0.40
N VAL A 35 3.84 0.13 0.60
CA VAL A 35 4.34 -1.14 0.08
C VAL A 35 3.95 -2.27 1.02
N LEU A 36 3.28 -3.28 0.47
CA LEU A 36 3.01 -4.54 1.16
C LEU A 36 4.20 -5.46 0.93
N THR A 37 4.83 -5.93 1.99
CA THR A 37 5.92 -6.90 1.89
C THR A 37 5.46 -8.23 2.47
N ILE A 38 5.54 -9.27 1.65
CA ILE A 38 5.18 -10.63 2.04
C ILE A 38 6.46 -11.45 2.08
N THR A 39 6.84 -11.92 3.28
CA THR A 39 8.01 -12.75 3.45
C THR A 39 7.61 -14.22 3.41
N GLU A 40 8.04 -14.89 2.35
CA GLU A 40 7.86 -16.32 2.16
C GLU A 40 9.09 -17.06 2.70
N GLU A 41 9.12 -18.37 2.61
CA GLU A 41 10.22 -19.14 3.18
C GLU A 41 11.58 -18.83 2.54
N ASP A 42 11.63 -18.73 1.22
CA ASP A 42 12.86 -18.54 0.46
C ASP A 42 13.05 -17.16 -0.14
N ASN A 43 12.01 -16.31 -0.12
CA ASN A 43 12.09 -14.98 -0.71
C ASN A 43 11.05 -14.04 -0.10
N SER A 44 11.09 -12.80 -0.53
CA SER A 44 10.04 -11.84 -0.20
C SER A 44 9.48 -11.24 -1.49
N ARG A 45 8.20 -10.84 -1.43
CA ARG A 45 7.51 -10.22 -2.56
C ARG A 45 6.93 -8.90 -2.08
N GLU A 46 6.88 -7.94 -2.99
CA GLU A 46 6.32 -6.63 -2.68
C GLU A 46 5.20 -6.29 -3.66
N ALA A 47 4.20 -5.57 -3.16
CA ALA A 47 3.09 -5.10 -3.95
C ALA A 47 2.70 -3.70 -3.48
N ALA A 48 2.09 -2.92 -4.37
CA ALA A 48 1.51 -1.63 -4.01
C ALA A 48 0.14 -1.89 -3.37
N LEU A 49 -0.02 -1.48 -2.12
CA LEU A 49 -1.24 -1.65 -1.35
C LEU A 49 -1.88 -0.28 -1.13
N HIS A 50 -3.13 -0.16 -1.50
CA HIS A 50 -3.88 1.07 -1.31
C HIS A 50 -5.01 0.84 -0.30
N ALA A 51 -5.63 1.91 0.15
CA ALA A 51 -6.58 1.94 1.26
C ALA A 51 -7.48 0.71 1.43
N GLY A 52 -7.79 0.38 2.67
CA GLY A 52 -8.64 -0.74 3.03
C GLY A 52 -8.47 -1.08 4.50
N PHE A 53 -8.67 -2.32 4.84
CA PHE A 53 -8.40 -2.78 6.21
C PHE A 53 -7.86 -4.21 6.20
N ALA A 54 -7.20 -4.57 7.29
CA ALA A 54 -6.68 -5.92 7.49
C ALA A 54 -7.27 -6.52 8.75
N GLU A 55 -7.65 -7.79 8.66
CA GLU A 55 -8.06 -8.58 9.81
C GLU A 55 -6.93 -9.55 10.13
N ILE A 56 -6.36 -9.40 11.31
CA ILE A 56 -5.24 -10.21 11.77
C ILE A 56 -5.74 -11.20 12.80
N LEU A 57 -5.55 -12.48 12.50
CA LEU A 57 -5.89 -13.58 13.41
C LEU A 57 -4.60 -14.34 13.74
N GLN A 58 -4.66 -15.26 14.70
CA GLN A 58 -3.47 -16.00 15.12
C GLN A 58 -2.75 -16.73 13.98
N ASN A 59 -3.51 -17.30 13.06
CA ASN A 59 -2.96 -18.12 11.98
C ASN A 59 -3.21 -17.57 10.58
N GLN A 60 -3.77 -16.38 10.47
CA GLN A 60 -4.21 -15.86 9.19
C GLN A 60 -4.28 -14.32 9.21
N VAL A 61 -3.91 -13.72 8.07
CA VAL A 61 -4.11 -12.29 7.83
C VAL A 61 -4.95 -12.17 6.58
N THR A 62 -6.05 -11.44 6.67
CA THR A 62 -6.90 -11.15 5.53
C THR A 62 -6.83 -9.65 5.25
N ILE A 63 -6.42 -9.30 4.04
CA ILE A 63 -6.33 -7.91 3.60
C ILE A 63 -7.44 -7.64 2.60
N LEU A 64 -8.31 -6.68 2.93
CA LEU A 64 -9.38 -6.23 2.07
C LEU A 64 -9.06 -4.80 1.64
N ALA A 65 -8.42 -4.67 0.49
CA ALA A 65 -7.96 -3.40 -0.04
C ALA A 65 -8.74 -3.00 -1.28
N GLU A 66 -8.86 -1.68 -1.49
CA GLU A 66 -9.44 -1.17 -2.73
C GLU A 66 -8.65 -1.62 -3.94
N ILE A 67 -7.32 -1.52 -3.85
CA ILE A 67 -6.41 -1.85 -4.94
C ILE A 67 -5.16 -2.49 -4.38
N ILE A 68 -4.76 -3.61 -4.97
CA ILE A 68 -3.46 -4.24 -4.73
C ILE A 68 -2.84 -4.49 -6.10
N GLU A 69 -1.60 -4.07 -6.28
CA GLU A 69 -0.93 -4.20 -7.58
C GLU A 69 0.46 -4.82 -7.42
N TRP A 70 0.72 -5.87 -8.19
CA TRP A 70 2.08 -6.41 -8.31
C TRP A 70 2.94 -5.46 -9.16
N PRO A 71 4.28 -5.45 -9.00
CA PRO A 71 5.15 -4.58 -9.80
C PRO A 71 4.91 -4.69 -11.30
N GLU A 72 4.73 -5.89 -11.81
CA GLU A 72 4.52 -6.13 -13.25
C GLU A 72 3.20 -5.58 -13.78
N GLU A 73 2.25 -5.26 -12.90
CA GLU A 73 0.97 -4.66 -13.28
C GLU A 73 1.02 -3.13 -13.33
N ILE A 74 2.12 -2.54 -12.85
CA ILE A 74 2.25 -1.08 -12.72
C ILE A 74 2.97 -0.51 -13.93
N ASN A 75 2.38 0.53 -14.53
CA ASN A 75 3.01 1.29 -15.61
C ASN A 75 3.84 2.42 -14.98
N ALA A 76 5.17 2.31 -15.06
CA ALA A 76 6.10 3.26 -14.45
C ALA A 76 5.90 4.69 -14.97
N THR A 77 5.70 4.86 -16.27
CA THR A 77 5.49 6.19 -16.88
C THR A 77 4.22 6.84 -16.35
N ARG A 78 3.13 6.09 -16.29
CA ARG A 78 1.86 6.61 -15.78
C ARG A 78 1.93 6.95 -14.30
N ALA A 79 2.66 6.16 -13.51
CA ALA A 79 2.86 6.42 -12.09
C ALA A 79 3.66 7.73 -11.89
N GLN A 80 4.71 7.93 -12.69
CA GLN A 80 5.52 9.15 -12.65
C GLN A 80 4.70 10.38 -13.04
N GLU A 81 3.90 10.27 -14.09
CA GLU A 81 3.02 11.37 -14.53
C GLU A 81 1.96 11.69 -13.48
N ALA A 82 1.38 10.67 -12.84
CA ALA A 82 0.40 10.87 -11.77
C ALA A 82 1.03 11.58 -10.57
N LYS A 83 2.26 11.22 -10.23
CA LYS A 83 3.02 11.89 -9.16
C LYS A 83 3.19 13.38 -9.48
N GLU A 84 3.64 13.69 -10.70
CA GLU A 84 3.87 15.07 -11.12
C GLU A 84 2.59 15.90 -11.10
N ARG A 85 1.47 15.32 -11.58
CA ARG A 85 0.18 16.01 -11.54
C ARG A 85 -0.27 16.30 -10.12
N ALA A 86 -0.11 15.35 -9.20
CA ALA A 86 -0.51 15.53 -7.82
C ALA A 86 0.37 16.59 -7.12
N GLU A 87 1.68 16.56 -7.37
CA GLU A 87 2.61 17.56 -6.84
C GLU A 87 2.27 18.94 -7.35
N GLU A 88 1.93 19.08 -8.63
CA GLU A 88 1.53 20.36 -9.22
C GLU A 88 0.28 20.91 -8.57
N ARG A 89 -0.73 20.09 -8.38
CA ARG A 89 -1.98 20.50 -7.71
C ARG A 89 -1.73 20.98 -6.28
N LEU A 90 -0.86 20.28 -5.54
CA LEU A 90 -0.52 20.64 -4.17
C LEU A 90 0.29 21.94 -4.12
N ARG A 91 1.14 22.18 -5.12
CA ARG A 91 1.97 23.39 -5.19
C ARG A 91 1.15 24.63 -5.52
N THR A 92 0.25 24.54 -6.51
CA THR A 92 -0.53 25.69 -6.95
C THR A 92 -1.69 26.00 -6.03
N LYS A 93 -2.35 24.98 -5.48
CA LYS A 93 -3.49 25.13 -4.59
C LYS A 93 -4.55 26.08 -5.14
N ASP A 94 -4.87 25.93 -6.41
CA ASP A 94 -5.86 26.77 -7.08
C ASP A 94 -7.24 26.62 -6.45
N VAL A 95 -8.09 27.66 -6.66
CA VAL A 95 -9.48 27.62 -6.24
C VAL A 95 -10.15 26.39 -6.86
N GLY A 96 -10.78 25.56 -6.03
CA GLY A 96 -11.40 24.33 -6.48
C GLY A 96 -10.51 23.09 -6.38
N THR A 97 -9.23 23.27 -6.01
CA THR A 97 -8.36 22.12 -5.79
C THR A 97 -8.75 21.41 -4.49
N ASP A 98 -9.02 20.11 -4.59
CA ASP A 98 -9.22 19.26 -3.42
C ASP A 98 -7.85 18.78 -2.94
N VAL A 99 -7.32 19.43 -1.90
CA VAL A 99 -6.00 19.15 -1.35
C VAL A 99 -5.91 17.71 -0.82
N SER A 100 -6.92 17.24 -0.10
CA SER A 100 -6.94 15.87 0.43
C SER A 100 -6.89 14.85 -0.68
N ARG A 101 -7.64 15.07 -1.75
CA ARG A 101 -7.68 14.19 -2.90
C ARG A 101 -6.33 14.15 -3.62
N ALA A 102 -5.68 15.30 -3.75
CA ALA A 102 -4.37 15.41 -4.37
C ALA A 102 -3.30 14.70 -3.51
N GLU A 103 -3.38 14.80 -2.19
CA GLU A 103 -2.47 14.10 -1.28
C GLU A 103 -2.62 12.59 -1.38
N ILE A 104 -3.84 12.07 -1.48
CA ILE A 104 -4.10 10.65 -1.66
C ILE A 104 -3.54 10.18 -3.00
N ALA A 105 -3.78 10.95 -4.06
CA ALA A 105 -3.26 10.64 -5.40
C ALA A 105 -1.74 10.58 -5.40
N LEU A 106 -1.08 11.51 -4.69
CA LEU A 106 0.37 11.52 -4.56
C LEU A 106 0.87 10.27 -3.84
N LYS A 107 0.24 9.90 -2.73
CA LYS A 107 0.62 8.71 -1.97
C LYS A 107 0.51 7.44 -2.81
N ARG A 108 -0.56 7.32 -3.59
CA ARG A 108 -0.75 6.18 -4.48
C ARG A 108 0.34 6.11 -5.54
N ALA A 109 0.67 7.25 -6.15
CA ALA A 109 1.71 7.31 -7.17
C ALA A 109 3.09 6.97 -6.57
N LEU A 110 3.42 7.52 -5.41
CA LEU A 110 4.68 7.22 -4.73
C LEU A 110 4.78 5.76 -4.33
N THR A 111 3.67 5.16 -3.89
CA THR A 111 3.64 3.73 -3.53
C THR A 111 3.95 2.87 -4.74
N ARG A 112 3.35 3.18 -5.89
CA ARG A 112 3.63 2.46 -7.14
C ARG A 112 5.08 2.58 -7.56
N ILE A 113 5.63 3.79 -7.48
CA ILE A 113 7.04 4.04 -7.83
C ILE A 113 7.97 3.27 -6.90
N ASN A 114 7.68 3.28 -5.60
CA ASN A 114 8.51 2.59 -4.61
C ASN A 114 8.56 1.08 -4.82
N VAL A 115 7.44 0.48 -5.22
CA VAL A 115 7.37 -0.95 -5.51
C VAL A 115 8.24 -1.32 -6.71
N LEU A 116 8.41 -0.39 -7.66
CA LEU A 116 9.19 -0.62 -8.87
C LEU A 116 10.70 -0.45 -8.70
N LYS A 117 11.14 0.07 -7.59
CA LYS A 117 12.57 0.30 -7.33
C LYS A 117 13.36 -0.97 -7.00
#